data_da9f192113387ebe806ff9ef01f82e65
#
_entry.id   da9f192113387ebe806ff9ef01f82e65
#
_cell.length_a   1.000
_cell.length_b   1.000
_cell.length_c   1.000
_cell.angle_alpha   90.00
_cell.angle_beta   90.00
_cell.angle_gamma   90.00
#
_symmetry.space_group_name_H-M   'P 1'
#
loop_
_entity.id
_entity.type
_entity.pdbx_description
1 polymer ?
#
loop_
_entity_poly.entity_id
_entity_poly.type
_entity_poly.pdbx_seq_one_letter_code
_entity_poly.pdbx_strand_id
1 'polypeptide(L)'
;MPVTLGLPHSVQRRSVPMTRRALILLEGHGSIGLLYVKAARRLDLHPITLSADPAQYDYLTAEAVEAIRVDTDNLDALIDECSRLRATYDIAGITGFSGADESVYATGVKLCRHFDLPGPNPASIERCCDKFTQRQLLEEAGVPIPAYRLAANATEIESAAAEIGLPVIVKPALGSGSSGVRLCRNADELAEHRTYLLGGQHIWRSSPRVLVEEFAQGPFFSAHIMGNEIIGIDAADFDHPPHFVFRHFTCPAPLTDDEHERIADVSLSCLPALGLGWGPTNVDLRWTKLGPVVIEVNPRVAGGTSPRLIQAACGVDLITEHIRLVVGSEWDLRRRHLHFAAAHCLNADRDGILDWIDGDSRAAALPGVAEVKLYIQPKTRIVRKGDYRDRIGHVIATSTSRDRTAAILQRAVDLINWSITPFPTVGE
;
A
#
# COMPACT_ATOMS: atom_id res chain seq x y z
N MET A 1 36.77 -34.03 67.45
CA MET A 1 37.16 -33.17 66.29
C MET A 1 36.08 -33.29 65.23
N PRO A 2 35.33 -32.24 64.96
CA PRO A 2 34.33 -32.30 63.88
C PRO A 2 34.98 -31.98 62.54
N VAL A 3 34.66 -32.75 61.53
CA VAL A 3 35.06 -32.62 60.13
C VAL A 3 34.10 -31.59 59.47
N THR A 4 34.65 -30.48 59.02
CA THR A 4 33.91 -29.45 58.25
C THR A 4 33.83 -29.92 56.77
N LEU A 5 32.61 -30.22 56.30
CA LEU A 5 32.29 -30.42 54.89
C LEU A 5 32.20 -29.06 54.20
N GLY A 6 33.10 -28.81 53.24
CA GLY A 6 33.06 -27.66 52.38
C GLY A 6 31.88 -27.69 51.43
N LEU A 7 31.14 -26.56 51.32
CA LEU A 7 30.08 -26.34 50.36
C LEU A 7 30.67 -26.17 48.95
N PRO A 8 30.02 -26.70 47.89
CA PRO A 8 30.51 -26.55 46.53
C PRO A 8 30.27 -25.11 46.03
N HIS A 9 31.27 -24.59 45.32
CA HIS A 9 31.27 -23.30 44.68
C HIS A 9 30.06 -23.17 43.75
N SER A 10 29.29 -22.08 43.92
CA SER A 10 28.22 -21.65 43.02
C SER A 10 28.80 -21.40 41.62
N VAL A 11 28.42 -22.23 40.67
CA VAL A 11 28.66 -21.99 39.23
C VAL A 11 27.84 -20.75 38.86
N GLN A 12 28.48 -19.60 38.73
CA GLN A 12 27.90 -18.42 38.11
C GLN A 12 27.52 -18.79 36.67
N ARG A 13 26.23 -18.98 36.41
CA ARG A 13 25.71 -19.03 35.04
C ARG A 13 26.03 -17.67 34.42
N ARG A 14 27.02 -17.63 33.51
CA ARG A 14 27.21 -16.49 32.61
C ARG A 14 25.87 -16.31 31.86
N SER A 15 25.18 -15.20 32.12
CA SER A 15 24.06 -14.79 31.28
C SER A 15 24.61 -14.55 29.88
N VAL A 16 24.23 -15.42 28.94
CA VAL A 16 24.45 -15.15 27.51
C VAL A 16 23.74 -13.83 27.25
N PRO A 17 24.40 -12.81 26.67
CA PRO A 17 23.73 -11.57 26.34
C PRO A 17 22.57 -11.92 25.42
N MET A 18 21.35 -11.51 25.80
CA MET A 18 20.17 -11.72 24.95
C MET A 18 20.39 -10.95 23.65
N THR A 19 20.53 -11.68 22.56
CA THR A 19 20.65 -11.10 21.21
C THR A 19 19.39 -10.27 20.93
N ARG A 20 19.54 -9.00 20.53
CA ARG A 20 18.43 -8.09 20.28
C ARG A 20 17.57 -8.62 19.14
N ARG A 21 16.27 -8.79 19.34
CA ARG A 21 15.35 -9.24 18.31
C ARG A 21 15.15 -8.14 17.26
N ALA A 22 15.30 -8.48 15.99
CA ALA A 22 15.18 -7.54 14.88
C ALA A 22 14.04 -7.91 13.94
N LEU A 23 13.39 -6.87 13.38
CA LEU A 23 12.48 -6.95 12.24
C LEU A 23 13.17 -6.34 11.03
N ILE A 24 13.37 -7.13 9.98
CA ILE A 24 13.89 -6.63 8.71
C ILE A 24 12.72 -6.08 7.87
N LEU A 25 12.88 -4.84 7.42
CA LEU A 25 11.97 -4.17 6.50
C LEU A 25 12.66 -4.00 5.15
N LEU A 26 12.14 -4.63 4.10
CA LEU A 26 12.67 -4.47 2.75
C LEU A 26 12.02 -3.25 2.10
N GLU A 27 12.85 -2.34 1.64
CA GLU A 27 12.53 -1.01 1.16
C GLU A 27 11.86 -0.13 2.22
N GLY A 28 11.59 1.11 1.87
CA GLY A 28 10.78 2.03 2.64
C GLY A 28 9.43 2.28 1.97
N HIS A 29 8.58 3.03 2.65
CA HIS A 29 7.31 3.47 2.07
C HIS A 29 6.91 4.82 2.66
N GLY A 30 6.71 5.82 1.81
CA GLY A 30 6.46 7.21 2.24
C GLY A 30 5.25 7.38 3.17
N SER A 31 4.20 6.58 3.01
CA SER A 31 2.99 6.71 3.83
C SER A 31 2.94 5.79 5.05
N ILE A 32 3.35 4.51 4.93
CA ILE A 32 3.20 3.50 5.99
C ILE A 32 4.51 3.01 6.60
N GLY A 33 5.68 3.28 6.00
CA GLY A 33 6.97 2.81 6.51
C GLY A 33 7.25 3.26 7.94
N LEU A 34 6.99 4.53 8.26
CA LEU A 34 7.08 5.05 9.63
C LEU A 34 6.16 4.32 10.61
N LEU A 35 4.97 3.89 10.16
CA LEU A 35 4.03 3.14 11.01
C LEU A 35 4.60 1.77 11.39
N TYR A 36 5.24 1.08 10.43
CA TYR A 36 5.92 -0.19 10.70
C TYR A 36 7.08 -0.03 11.66
N VAL A 37 7.91 1.00 11.50
CA VAL A 37 8.99 1.32 12.44
C VAL A 37 8.47 1.54 13.86
N LYS A 38 7.43 2.36 14.01
CA LYS A 38 6.82 2.64 15.31
C LYS A 38 6.14 1.41 15.91
N ALA A 39 5.48 0.60 15.11
CA ALA A 39 4.84 -0.64 15.55
C ALA A 39 5.88 -1.68 15.98
N ALA A 40 6.96 -1.86 15.22
CA ALA A 40 8.06 -2.75 15.59
C ALA A 40 8.64 -2.38 16.97
N ARG A 41 8.93 -1.09 17.20
CA ARG A 41 9.44 -0.62 18.48
C ARG A 41 8.46 -0.85 19.65
N ARG A 42 7.14 -0.69 19.43
CA ARG A 42 6.12 -1.02 20.45
C ARG A 42 6.07 -2.51 20.79
N LEU A 43 6.54 -3.35 19.89
CA LEU A 43 6.64 -4.81 20.07
C LEU A 43 8.05 -5.26 20.53
N ASP A 44 8.87 -4.32 21.03
CA ASP A 44 10.26 -4.56 21.47
C ASP A 44 11.15 -5.18 20.38
N LEU A 45 10.86 -4.88 19.11
CA LEU A 45 11.65 -5.26 17.96
C LEU A 45 12.53 -4.11 17.49
N HIS A 46 13.76 -4.41 17.09
CA HIS A 46 14.65 -3.46 16.45
C HIS A 46 14.37 -3.42 14.93
N PRO A 47 13.80 -2.33 14.39
CA PRO A 47 13.59 -2.23 12.96
C PRO A 47 14.90 -1.95 12.23
N ILE A 48 15.21 -2.75 11.21
CA ILE A 48 16.34 -2.56 10.29
C ILE A 48 15.76 -2.49 8.89
N THR A 49 16.04 -1.40 8.16
CA THR A 49 15.60 -1.25 6.77
C THR A 49 16.72 -1.61 5.81
N LEU A 50 16.46 -2.55 4.91
CA LEU A 50 17.31 -2.86 3.76
C LEU A 50 16.70 -2.21 2.53
N SER A 51 17.43 -1.33 1.84
CA SER A 51 16.90 -0.57 0.71
C SER A 51 17.96 -0.30 -0.35
N ALA A 52 17.54 -0.27 -1.61
CA ALA A 52 18.41 0.13 -2.71
C ALA A 52 18.86 1.60 -2.58
N ASP A 53 17.97 2.47 -2.06
CA ASP A 53 18.31 3.86 -1.75
C ASP A 53 17.59 4.36 -0.48
N PRO A 54 18.19 4.16 0.72
CA PRO A 54 17.61 4.61 1.97
C PRO A 54 17.35 6.12 2.06
N ALA A 55 18.08 6.93 1.29
CA ALA A 55 17.94 8.38 1.30
C ALA A 55 16.60 8.89 0.75
N GLN A 56 15.85 8.03 0.03
CA GLN A 56 14.51 8.35 -0.44
C GLN A 56 13.47 8.45 0.69
N TYR A 57 13.81 7.98 1.90
CA TYR A 57 12.87 7.84 3.01
C TYR A 57 13.29 8.68 4.19
N ASP A 58 12.89 9.95 4.20
CA ASP A 58 13.28 10.95 5.23
C ASP A 58 13.06 10.46 6.66
N TYR A 59 11.99 9.66 6.90
CA TYR A 59 11.69 9.14 8.22
C TYR A 59 12.76 8.19 8.77
N LEU A 60 13.58 7.56 7.93
CA LEU A 60 14.67 6.70 8.40
C LEU A 60 15.70 7.51 9.17
N THR A 61 16.07 8.67 8.66
CA THR A 61 16.98 9.59 9.34
C THR A 61 16.30 10.27 10.52
N ALA A 62 15.08 10.80 10.35
CA ALA A 62 14.35 11.51 11.39
C ALA A 62 14.08 10.66 12.65
N GLU A 63 13.86 9.37 12.46
CA GLU A 63 13.59 8.42 13.55
C GLU A 63 14.84 7.60 13.94
N ALA A 64 16.02 7.92 13.42
CA ALA A 64 17.27 7.19 13.67
C ALA A 64 17.08 5.66 13.49
N VAL A 65 16.49 5.24 12.36
CA VAL A 65 16.31 3.84 11.99
C VAL A 65 17.62 3.32 11.40
N GLU A 66 18.05 2.12 11.83
CA GLU A 66 19.16 1.43 11.16
C GLU A 66 18.76 1.10 9.73
N ALA A 67 19.49 1.68 8.76
CA ALA A 67 19.20 1.54 7.34
C ALA A 67 20.47 1.17 6.59
N ILE A 68 20.38 0.11 5.78
CA ILE A 68 21.51 -0.47 5.06
C ILE A 68 21.19 -0.44 3.57
N ARG A 69 22.12 0.10 2.80
CA ARG A 69 22.01 0.09 1.33
C ARG A 69 22.37 -1.28 0.79
N VAL A 70 21.44 -1.90 0.08
CA VAL A 70 21.60 -3.19 -0.59
C VAL A 70 20.69 -3.24 -1.82
N ASP A 71 21.09 -3.97 -2.85
CA ASP A 71 20.23 -4.21 -4.01
C ASP A 71 19.07 -5.14 -3.62
N THR A 72 17.89 -4.59 -3.47
CA THR A 72 16.68 -5.30 -3.03
C THR A 72 16.02 -6.17 -4.11
N ASP A 73 16.46 -6.04 -5.36
CA ASP A 73 16.08 -6.95 -6.45
C ASP A 73 16.98 -8.19 -6.50
N ASN A 74 18.12 -8.17 -5.81
CA ASN A 74 19.09 -9.26 -5.76
C ASN A 74 18.93 -10.10 -4.49
N LEU A 75 18.33 -11.29 -4.64
CA LEU A 75 18.10 -12.21 -3.52
C LEU A 75 19.39 -12.64 -2.82
N ASP A 76 20.47 -12.91 -3.56
CA ASP A 76 21.74 -13.36 -2.98
C ASP A 76 22.39 -12.25 -2.13
N ALA A 77 22.34 -11.00 -2.61
CA ALA A 77 22.83 -9.86 -1.83
C ALA A 77 22.04 -9.67 -0.52
N LEU A 78 20.72 -9.90 -0.55
CA LEU A 78 19.89 -9.86 0.65
C LEU A 78 20.16 -11.00 1.61
N ILE A 79 20.43 -12.21 1.09
CA ILE A 79 20.83 -13.39 1.90
C ILE A 79 22.15 -13.11 2.62
N ASP A 80 23.15 -12.60 1.90
CA ASP A 80 24.46 -12.27 2.45
C ASP A 80 24.34 -11.22 3.57
N GLU A 81 23.56 -10.15 3.33
CA GLU A 81 23.39 -9.10 4.32
C GLU A 81 22.60 -9.56 5.55
N CYS A 82 21.52 -10.32 5.38
CA CYS A 82 20.79 -10.90 6.51
C CYS A 82 21.64 -11.93 7.28
N SER A 83 22.49 -12.70 6.60
CA SER A 83 23.43 -13.62 7.24
C SER A 83 24.47 -12.86 8.10
N ARG A 84 24.97 -11.73 7.61
CA ARG A 84 25.84 -10.84 8.38
C ARG A 84 25.13 -10.27 9.61
N LEU A 85 23.88 -9.84 9.47
CA LEU A 85 23.07 -9.29 10.56
C LEU A 85 22.78 -10.34 11.65
N ARG A 86 22.62 -11.60 11.30
CA ARG A 86 22.42 -12.71 12.26
C ARG A 86 23.58 -12.90 13.24
N ALA A 87 24.77 -12.40 12.93
CA ALA A 87 25.88 -12.38 13.88
C ALA A 87 25.66 -11.44 15.07
N THR A 88 24.78 -10.44 14.92
CA THR A 88 24.52 -9.40 15.93
C THR A 88 23.08 -9.45 16.45
N TYR A 89 22.13 -9.84 15.59
CA TYR A 89 20.69 -9.80 15.88
C TYR A 89 20.05 -11.18 15.79
N ASP A 90 19.01 -11.40 16.58
CA ASP A 90 18.03 -12.44 16.36
C ASP A 90 16.96 -11.90 15.37
N ILE A 91 17.06 -12.29 14.10
CA ILE A 91 16.10 -11.88 13.08
C ILE A 91 14.78 -12.60 13.34
N ALA A 92 13.84 -11.91 13.98
CA ALA A 92 12.53 -12.44 14.37
C ALA A 92 11.54 -12.53 13.20
N GLY A 93 11.74 -11.74 12.16
CA GLY A 93 10.89 -11.73 10.98
C GLY A 93 11.40 -10.80 9.89
N ILE A 94 10.91 -11.01 8.68
CA ILE A 94 11.20 -10.20 7.49
C ILE A 94 9.88 -9.84 6.84
N THR A 95 9.68 -8.58 6.53
CA THR A 95 8.58 -8.10 5.71
C THR A 95 9.03 -6.89 4.91
N GLY A 96 8.19 -6.33 4.07
CA GLY A 96 8.62 -5.20 3.26
C GLY A 96 7.46 -4.51 2.56
N PHE A 97 7.84 -3.62 1.69
CA PHE A 97 6.93 -2.78 0.93
C PHE A 97 7.16 -3.02 -0.56
N SER A 98 6.12 -2.81 -1.35
CA SER A 98 6.29 -2.70 -2.79
C SER A 98 7.17 -1.49 -3.10
N GLY A 99 8.16 -1.70 -3.96
CA GLY A 99 8.92 -0.62 -4.58
C GLY A 99 8.12 0.02 -5.72
N ALA A 100 8.73 0.15 -6.91
CA ALA A 100 8.03 0.61 -8.11
C ALA A 100 6.97 -0.40 -8.59
N ASP A 101 7.17 -1.67 -8.28
CA ASP A 101 6.25 -2.79 -8.49
C ASP A 101 6.30 -3.73 -7.28
N GLU A 102 5.49 -4.79 -7.27
CA GLU A 102 5.41 -5.73 -6.16
C GLU A 102 6.60 -6.72 -6.09
N SER A 103 7.61 -6.63 -6.98
CA SER A 103 8.72 -7.58 -7.10
C SER A 103 9.59 -7.66 -5.84
N VAL A 104 9.82 -6.53 -5.19
CA VAL A 104 10.60 -6.48 -3.94
C VAL A 104 9.92 -7.27 -2.83
N TYR A 105 8.58 -7.20 -2.75
CA TYR A 105 7.84 -8.00 -1.78
C TYR A 105 7.98 -9.50 -2.06
N ALA A 106 7.90 -9.92 -3.33
CA ALA A 106 8.12 -11.30 -3.72
C ALA A 106 9.54 -11.78 -3.36
N THR A 107 10.56 -10.93 -3.58
CA THR A 107 11.94 -11.22 -3.16
C THR A 107 12.04 -11.38 -1.64
N GLY A 108 11.38 -10.52 -0.87
CA GLY A 108 11.33 -10.61 0.60
C GLY A 108 10.72 -11.92 1.11
N VAL A 109 9.70 -12.41 0.44
CA VAL A 109 9.07 -13.69 0.80
C VAL A 109 9.98 -14.88 0.51
N LYS A 110 10.77 -14.83 -0.58
CA LYS A 110 11.82 -15.84 -0.83
C LYS A 110 12.89 -15.80 0.24
N LEU A 111 13.25 -14.60 0.71
CA LEU A 111 14.20 -14.44 1.82
C LEU A 111 13.66 -15.04 3.13
N CYS A 112 12.36 -14.87 3.45
CA CYS A 112 11.73 -15.54 4.59
C CYS A 112 11.89 -17.06 4.50
N ARG A 113 11.66 -17.65 3.33
CA ARG A 113 11.83 -19.08 3.10
C ARG A 113 13.26 -19.55 3.29
N HIS A 114 14.24 -18.78 2.81
CA HIS A 114 15.66 -19.10 2.97
C HIS A 114 16.08 -19.20 4.44
N PHE A 115 15.54 -18.32 5.29
CA PHE A 115 15.86 -18.26 6.72
C PHE A 115 14.90 -19.05 7.61
N ASP A 116 13.97 -19.82 7.04
CA ASP A 116 12.93 -20.58 7.75
C ASP A 116 12.08 -19.69 8.68
N LEU A 117 11.73 -18.51 8.19
CA LEU A 117 10.89 -17.53 8.87
C LEU A 117 9.43 -17.60 8.37
N PRO A 118 8.44 -17.21 9.21
CA PRO A 118 7.05 -17.11 8.78
C PRO A 118 6.89 -16.18 7.59
N GLY A 119 6.08 -16.59 6.62
CA GLY A 119 5.80 -15.80 5.43
C GLY A 119 4.80 -16.47 4.50
N PRO A 120 4.22 -15.74 3.53
CA PRO A 120 3.30 -16.30 2.55
C PRO A 120 4.02 -17.24 1.58
N ASN A 121 3.26 -17.88 0.70
CA ASN A 121 3.85 -18.69 -0.38
C ASN A 121 4.47 -17.75 -1.45
N PRO A 122 5.77 -17.85 -1.77
CA PRO A 122 6.42 -17.01 -2.77
C PRO A 122 5.73 -17.03 -4.13
N ALA A 123 5.33 -18.22 -4.62
CA ALA A 123 4.65 -18.34 -5.90
C ALA A 123 3.29 -17.63 -5.94
N SER A 124 2.58 -17.57 -4.81
CA SER A 124 1.31 -16.83 -4.71
C SER A 124 1.54 -15.32 -4.81
N ILE A 125 2.60 -14.82 -4.16
CA ILE A 125 2.95 -13.41 -4.24
C ILE A 125 3.40 -13.04 -5.67
N GLU A 126 4.22 -13.86 -6.32
CA GLU A 126 4.67 -13.63 -7.70
C GLU A 126 3.49 -13.56 -8.69
N ARG A 127 2.47 -14.44 -8.54
CA ARG A 127 1.25 -14.37 -9.36
C ARG A 127 0.51 -13.04 -9.20
N CYS A 128 0.54 -12.47 -8.00
CA CYS A 128 -0.11 -11.18 -7.72
C CYS A 128 0.68 -9.98 -8.23
N CYS A 129 1.98 -10.10 -8.52
CA CYS A 129 2.77 -9.01 -9.09
C CYS A 129 2.34 -8.62 -10.51
N ASP A 130 1.78 -9.56 -11.27
CA ASP A 130 1.37 -9.38 -12.67
C ASP A 130 -0.16 -9.36 -12.79
N LYS A 131 -0.72 -8.22 -13.18
CA LYS A 131 -2.17 -8.02 -13.28
C LYS A 131 -2.82 -8.92 -14.34
N PHE A 132 -2.09 -9.27 -15.40
CA PHE A 132 -2.61 -10.20 -16.41
C PHE A 132 -2.75 -11.62 -15.85
N THR A 133 -1.72 -12.08 -15.14
CA THR A 133 -1.77 -13.38 -14.44
C THR A 133 -2.89 -13.40 -13.40
N GLN A 134 -3.09 -12.31 -12.65
CA GLN A 134 -4.24 -12.20 -11.75
C GLN A 134 -5.56 -12.37 -12.50
N ARG A 135 -5.73 -11.71 -13.65
CA ARG A 135 -6.96 -11.82 -14.47
C ARG A 135 -7.24 -13.25 -14.90
N GLN A 136 -6.22 -13.95 -15.41
CA GLN A 136 -6.38 -15.34 -15.86
C GLN A 136 -6.83 -16.25 -14.70
N LEU A 137 -6.16 -16.19 -13.55
CA LEU A 137 -6.47 -17.04 -12.40
C LEU A 137 -7.85 -16.72 -11.79
N LEU A 138 -8.22 -15.43 -11.73
CA LEU A 138 -9.53 -15.01 -11.23
C LEU A 138 -10.65 -15.44 -12.21
N GLU A 139 -10.45 -15.34 -13.52
CA GLU A 139 -11.38 -15.80 -14.54
C GLU A 139 -11.58 -17.33 -14.47
N GLU A 140 -10.49 -18.09 -14.38
CA GLU A 140 -10.53 -19.56 -14.21
C GLU A 140 -11.29 -19.98 -12.96
N ALA A 141 -11.23 -19.17 -11.89
CA ALA A 141 -11.96 -19.40 -10.65
C ALA A 141 -13.41 -18.88 -10.68
N GLY A 142 -13.85 -18.23 -11.76
CA GLY A 142 -15.19 -17.66 -11.89
C GLY A 142 -15.41 -16.39 -11.05
N VAL A 143 -14.34 -15.71 -10.61
CA VAL A 143 -14.44 -14.43 -9.89
C VAL A 143 -14.80 -13.32 -10.88
N PRO A 144 -15.78 -12.44 -10.57
CA PRO A 144 -16.16 -11.34 -11.45
C PRO A 144 -15.02 -10.35 -11.68
N ILE A 145 -14.59 -10.19 -12.92
CA ILE A 145 -13.54 -9.26 -13.36
C ILE A 145 -13.97 -8.51 -14.62
N PRO A 146 -13.39 -7.36 -14.99
CA PRO A 146 -13.61 -6.70 -16.27
C PRO A 146 -13.10 -7.56 -17.43
N ALA A 147 -13.69 -7.44 -18.61
CA ALA A 147 -13.08 -7.98 -19.83
C ALA A 147 -11.68 -7.38 -20.03
N TYR A 148 -10.73 -8.18 -20.48
CA TYR A 148 -9.33 -7.75 -20.55
C TYR A 148 -8.56 -8.36 -21.72
N ARG A 149 -7.51 -7.67 -22.18
CA ARG A 149 -6.52 -8.15 -23.15
C ARG A 149 -5.13 -7.68 -22.76
N LEU A 150 -4.14 -8.52 -23.02
CA LEU A 150 -2.73 -8.17 -22.92
C LEU A 150 -2.23 -7.64 -24.27
N ALA A 151 -1.42 -6.59 -24.25
CA ALA A 151 -0.82 -5.99 -25.44
C ALA A 151 0.64 -5.63 -25.17
N ALA A 152 1.51 -5.73 -26.18
CA ALA A 152 2.92 -5.41 -26.11
C ALA A 152 3.33 -4.27 -27.06
N ASN A 153 2.45 -3.86 -27.97
CA ASN A 153 2.72 -2.82 -28.95
C ASN A 153 1.46 -2.01 -29.28
N ALA A 154 1.63 -0.96 -30.07
CA ALA A 154 0.56 -0.03 -30.42
C ALA A 154 -0.62 -0.69 -31.14
N THR A 155 -0.35 -1.56 -32.10
CA THR A 155 -1.39 -2.25 -32.89
C THR A 155 -2.20 -3.21 -32.02
N GLU A 156 -1.56 -3.92 -31.10
CA GLU A 156 -2.25 -4.81 -30.16
C GLU A 156 -3.13 -4.04 -29.18
N ILE A 157 -2.68 -2.86 -28.70
CA ILE A 157 -3.48 -1.99 -27.83
C ILE A 157 -4.75 -1.51 -28.57
N GLU A 158 -4.62 -1.09 -29.84
CA GLU A 158 -5.75 -0.66 -30.65
C GLU A 158 -6.72 -1.81 -30.93
N SER A 159 -6.21 -2.99 -31.27
CA SER A 159 -7.04 -4.18 -31.50
C SER A 159 -7.79 -4.60 -30.25
N ALA A 160 -7.11 -4.59 -29.08
CA ALA A 160 -7.73 -4.91 -27.80
C ALA A 160 -8.83 -3.90 -27.43
N ALA A 161 -8.60 -2.61 -27.63
CA ALA A 161 -9.60 -1.58 -27.37
C ALA A 161 -10.79 -1.67 -28.35
N ALA A 162 -10.56 -2.03 -29.60
CA ALA A 162 -11.64 -2.26 -30.58
C ALA A 162 -12.49 -3.50 -30.25
N GLU A 163 -11.86 -4.56 -29.75
CA GLU A 163 -12.56 -5.79 -29.34
C GLU A 163 -13.40 -5.59 -28.07
N ILE A 164 -12.85 -4.92 -27.05
CA ILE A 164 -13.54 -4.66 -25.77
C ILE A 164 -14.62 -3.59 -25.96
N GLY A 165 -14.34 -2.55 -26.74
CA GLY A 165 -15.20 -1.39 -26.92
C GLY A 165 -14.86 -0.25 -25.95
N LEU A 166 -14.79 0.97 -26.51
CA LEU A 166 -14.55 2.20 -25.70
C LEU A 166 -15.76 2.54 -24.84
N PRO A 167 -15.57 3.07 -23.63
CA PRO A 167 -14.29 3.45 -23.03
C PRO A 167 -13.55 2.26 -22.40
N VAL A 168 -12.22 2.30 -22.47
CA VAL A 168 -11.33 1.29 -21.87
C VAL A 168 -10.38 1.89 -20.83
N ILE A 169 -9.94 1.06 -19.89
CA ILE A 169 -8.79 1.35 -19.03
C ILE A 169 -7.54 0.77 -19.69
N VAL A 170 -6.50 1.58 -19.81
CA VAL A 170 -5.20 1.15 -20.30
C VAL A 170 -4.17 1.38 -19.20
N LYS A 171 -3.45 0.33 -18.82
CA LYS A 171 -2.52 0.35 -17.68
C LYS A 171 -1.34 -0.60 -17.88
N PRO A 172 -0.20 -0.37 -17.19
CA PRO A 172 0.87 -1.36 -17.11
C PRO A 172 0.38 -2.66 -16.47
N ALA A 173 0.84 -3.80 -16.95
CA ALA A 173 0.57 -5.11 -16.32
C ALA A 173 1.29 -5.22 -14.97
N LEU A 174 2.44 -4.54 -14.81
CA LEU A 174 3.20 -4.42 -13.57
C LEU A 174 3.13 -2.96 -13.07
N GLY A 175 3.16 -2.76 -11.75
CA GLY A 175 3.16 -1.43 -11.13
C GLY A 175 2.05 -1.26 -10.11
N SER A 176 2.13 -0.16 -9.35
CA SER A 176 1.23 0.15 -8.24
C SER A 176 0.84 1.64 -8.19
N GLY A 177 -0.11 1.99 -7.32
CA GLY A 177 -0.46 3.37 -7.02
C GLY A 177 -1.09 4.16 -8.18
N SER A 178 -1.80 3.50 -9.08
CA SER A 178 -2.41 4.07 -10.29
C SER A 178 -1.40 4.64 -11.31
N SER A 179 -0.10 4.35 -11.17
CA SER A 179 0.91 4.83 -12.11
C SER A 179 0.67 4.27 -13.51
N GLY A 180 0.52 5.17 -14.50
CA GLY A 180 0.24 4.80 -15.88
C GLY A 180 -1.17 4.26 -16.14
N VAL A 181 -2.09 4.37 -15.20
CA VAL A 181 -3.50 3.99 -15.38
C VAL A 181 -4.28 5.16 -15.95
N ARG A 182 -4.97 4.97 -17.07
CA ARG A 182 -5.79 6.01 -17.69
C ARG A 182 -7.08 5.45 -18.29
N LEU A 183 -8.16 6.20 -18.15
CA LEU A 183 -9.39 6.00 -18.89
C LEU A 183 -9.25 6.61 -20.30
N CYS A 184 -9.41 5.80 -21.34
CA CYS A 184 -9.41 6.22 -22.72
C CYS A 184 -10.86 6.12 -23.26
N ARG A 185 -11.46 7.26 -23.55
CA ARG A 185 -12.88 7.39 -23.97
C ARG A 185 -13.05 7.34 -25.48
N ASN A 186 -11.97 7.65 -26.20
CA ASN A 186 -11.94 7.73 -27.66
C ASN A 186 -10.55 7.33 -28.21
N ALA A 187 -10.43 7.26 -29.53
CA ALA A 187 -9.21 6.87 -30.21
C ALA A 187 -8.03 7.84 -29.97
N ASP A 188 -8.31 9.13 -29.84
CA ASP A 188 -7.24 10.14 -29.61
C ASP A 188 -6.63 9.99 -28.23
N GLU A 189 -7.46 9.82 -27.19
CA GLU A 189 -7.00 9.57 -25.83
C GLU A 189 -6.22 8.24 -25.72
N LEU A 190 -6.66 7.21 -26.47
CA LEU A 190 -5.95 5.94 -26.56
C LEU A 190 -4.58 6.11 -27.22
N ALA A 191 -4.51 6.86 -28.34
CA ALA A 191 -3.27 7.12 -29.08
C ALA A 191 -2.26 7.91 -28.25
N GLU A 192 -2.72 8.92 -27.53
CA GLU A 192 -1.90 9.71 -26.61
C GLU A 192 -1.32 8.82 -25.49
N HIS A 193 -2.17 8.05 -24.81
CA HIS A 193 -1.74 7.26 -23.66
C HIS A 193 -0.82 6.08 -24.03
N ARG A 194 -1.11 5.39 -25.15
CA ARG A 194 -0.19 4.34 -25.66
C ARG A 194 1.19 4.90 -25.97
N THR A 195 1.26 6.13 -26.55
CA THR A 195 2.54 6.79 -26.83
C THR A 195 3.29 7.08 -25.55
N TYR A 196 2.61 7.56 -24.50
CA TYR A 196 3.19 7.72 -23.17
C TYR A 196 3.73 6.40 -22.61
N LEU A 197 2.95 5.33 -22.65
CA LEU A 197 3.35 4.03 -22.08
C LEU A 197 4.51 3.39 -22.86
N LEU A 198 4.46 3.41 -24.19
CA LEU A 198 5.46 2.77 -25.05
C LEU A 198 6.67 3.64 -25.35
N GLY A 199 6.57 4.96 -25.14
CA GLY A 199 7.60 5.95 -25.47
C GLY A 199 8.75 6.08 -24.48
N GLY A 200 8.90 5.17 -23.52
CA GLY A 200 9.98 5.18 -22.53
C GLY A 200 9.84 6.23 -21.44
N GLN A 201 8.71 6.94 -21.35
CA GLN A 201 8.41 7.89 -20.29
C GLN A 201 7.87 7.21 -19.01
N HIS A 202 7.41 5.98 -19.16
CA HIS A 202 6.95 5.16 -18.03
C HIS A 202 8.09 4.28 -17.52
N ILE A 203 8.15 4.10 -16.19
CA ILE A 203 9.20 3.28 -15.56
C ILE A 203 8.84 1.80 -15.74
N TRP A 204 9.48 1.15 -16.70
CA TRP A 204 9.39 -0.30 -16.88
C TRP A 204 10.65 -0.96 -16.32
N ARG A 205 10.47 -2.05 -15.58
CA ARG A 205 11.57 -2.94 -15.21
C ARG A 205 11.77 -4.09 -16.20
N SER A 206 10.78 -4.33 -17.07
CA SER A 206 10.77 -5.37 -18.10
C SER A 206 10.22 -4.81 -19.40
N SER A 207 10.16 -5.65 -20.45
CA SER A 207 9.50 -5.30 -21.72
C SER A 207 8.08 -4.80 -21.48
N PRO A 208 7.63 -3.78 -22.22
CA PRO A 208 6.31 -3.20 -22.06
C PRO A 208 5.22 -4.27 -22.19
N ARG A 209 4.43 -4.45 -21.14
CA ARG A 209 3.21 -5.27 -21.13
C ARG A 209 2.08 -4.39 -20.65
N VAL A 210 1.13 -4.16 -21.52
CA VAL A 210 0.00 -3.26 -21.29
C VAL A 210 -1.26 -4.10 -21.15
N LEU A 211 -2.03 -3.84 -20.11
CA LEU A 211 -3.35 -4.41 -19.92
C LEU A 211 -4.40 -3.40 -20.41
N VAL A 212 -5.24 -3.83 -21.35
CA VAL A 212 -6.42 -3.10 -21.82
C VAL A 212 -7.64 -3.76 -21.20
N GLU A 213 -8.47 -3.00 -20.49
CA GLU A 213 -9.62 -3.52 -19.76
C GLU A 213 -10.90 -2.74 -20.05
N GLU A 214 -12.02 -3.41 -19.96
CA GLU A 214 -13.32 -2.76 -19.88
C GLU A 214 -13.34 -1.78 -18.69
N PHE A 215 -13.92 -0.60 -18.88
CA PHE A 215 -14.14 0.33 -17.78
C PHE A 215 -15.31 -0.12 -16.91
N ALA A 216 -15.03 -0.78 -15.81
CA ALA A 216 -16.03 -1.14 -14.81
C ALA A 216 -16.59 0.14 -14.17
N GLN A 217 -17.79 0.56 -14.58
CA GLN A 217 -18.45 1.78 -14.08
C GLN A 217 -19.15 1.51 -12.76
N GLY A 218 -18.96 2.39 -11.79
CA GLY A 218 -19.63 2.38 -10.50
C GLY A 218 -18.73 2.83 -9.35
N PRO A 219 -19.26 2.89 -8.12
CA PRO A 219 -18.48 3.27 -6.95
C PRO A 219 -17.33 2.27 -6.67
N PHE A 220 -16.28 2.78 -6.09
CA PHE A 220 -15.07 2.02 -5.79
C PHE A 220 -15.02 1.66 -4.32
N PHE A 221 -14.59 0.43 -4.03
CA PHE A 221 -14.43 -0.12 -2.69
C PHE A 221 -13.10 -0.84 -2.57
N SER A 222 -12.54 -0.83 -1.36
CA SER A 222 -11.40 -1.65 -0.98
C SER A 222 -11.77 -2.53 0.21
N ALA A 223 -11.65 -3.85 0.05
CA ALA A 223 -11.82 -4.81 1.13
C ALA A 223 -10.45 -5.15 1.73
N HIS A 224 -10.32 -4.93 3.04
CA HIS A 224 -9.11 -5.20 3.80
C HIS A 224 -9.25 -6.51 4.55
N ILE A 225 -8.37 -7.46 4.25
CA ILE A 225 -8.40 -8.84 4.73
C ILE A 225 -7.12 -9.12 5.52
N MET A 226 -7.22 -9.91 6.57
CA MET A 226 -6.10 -10.52 7.25
C MET A 226 -6.39 -12.02 7.43
N GLY A 227 -5.51 -12.88 6.88
CA GLY A 227 -5.84 -14.29 6.76
C GLY A 227 -7.07 -14.48 5.85
N ASN A 228 -8.16 -15.00 6.42
CA ASN A 228 -9.45 -15.19 5.73
C ASN A 228 -10.57 -14.33 6.35
N GLU A 229 -10.23 -13.29 7.08
CA GLU A 229 -11.18 -12.43 7.78
C GLU A 229 -11.21 -11.02 7.19
N ILE A 230 -12.41 -10.53 6.85
CA ILE A 230 -12.64 -9.14 6.43
C ILE A 230 -12.59 -8.22 7.65
N ILE A 231 -11.61 -7.35 7.70
CA ILE A 231 -11.43 -6.37 8.78
C ILE A 231 -12.30 -5.14 8.58
N GLY A 232 -12.39 -4.69 7.35
CA GLY A 232 -13.20 -3.55 6.96
C GLY A 232 -13.28 -3.40 5.45
N ILE A 233 -14.31 -2.70 5.01
CA ILE A 233 -14.47 -2.26 3.63
C ILE A 233 -14.53 -0.74 3.67
N ASP A 234 -13.66 -0.08 2.93
CA ASP A 234 -13.73 1.35 2.69
C ASP A 234 -14.28 1.67 1.29
N ALA A 235 -14.87 2.84 1.15
CA ALA A 235 -15.23 3.43 -0.14
C ALA A 235 -14.25 4.53 -0.47
N ALA A 236 -13.92 4.71 -1.75
CA ALA A 236 -13.06 5.78 -2.19
C ALA A 236 -13.61 6.48 -3.43
N ASP A 237 -13.33 7.79 -3.49
CA ASP A 237 -13.58 8.64 -4.65
C ASP A 237 -12.26 9.12 -5.24
N PHE A 238 -12.31 9.41 -6.52
CA PHE A 238 -11.17 9.90 -7.30
C PHE A 238 -11.40 11.34 -7.74
N ASP A 239 -10.32 12.01 -8.09
CA ASP A 239 -10.38 13.25 -8.86
C ASP A 239 -10.94 12.97 -10.27
N HIS A 240 -11.13 14.02 -11.06
CA HIS A 240 -11.76 13.89 -12.38
C HIS A 240 -10.94 13.03 -13.35
N PRO A 241 -11.63 12.19 -14.16
CA PRO A 241 -10.99 11.48 -15.26
C PRO A 241 -10.16 12.43 -16.14
N PRO A 242 -9.11 11.95 -16.81
CA PRO A 242 -8.88 10.53 -17.16
C PRO A 242 -8.05 9.72 -16.18
N HIS A 243 -7.56 10.33 -15.10
CA HIS A 243 -6.70 9.70 -14.11
C HIS A 243 -7.49 9.28 -12.86
N PHE A 244 -6.90 8.33 -12.10
CA PHE A 244 -7.51 7.79 -10.88
C PHE A 244 -6.69 8.18 -9.66
N VAL A 245 -6.57 9.50 -9.43
CA VAL A 245 -5.94 10.05 -8.24
C VAL A 245 -6.96 10.03 -7.11
N PHE A 246 -6.68 9.31 -6.05
CA PHE A 246 -7.58 9.23 -4.90
C PHE A 246 -7.80 10.59 -4.25
N ARG A 247 -9.05 10.90 -3.92
CA ARG A 247 -9.48 12.15 -3.29
C ARG A 247 -10.06 11.93 -1.91
N HIS A 248 -11.04 11.05 -1.78
CA HIS A 248 -11.71 10.76 -0.51
C HIS A 248 -11.69 9.28 -0.20
N PHE A 249 -11.70 8.98 1.10
CA PHE A 249 -11.96 7.64 1.62
C PHE A 249 -12.95 7.72 2.76
N THR A 250 -13.80 6.70 2.92
CA THR A 250 -14.75 6.57 4.03
C THR A 250 -14.76 5.13 4.52
N CYS A 251 -14.58 4.94 5.83
CA CYS A 251 -14.64 3.63 6.50
C CYS A 251 -15.54 3.72 7.75
N PRO A 252 -16.49 2.79 7.94
CA PRO A 252 -16.91 1.78 6.99
C PRO A 252 -17.57 2.39 5.76
N ALA A 253 -17.47 1.70 4.63
CA ALA A 253 -18.17 2.08 3.40
C ALA A 253 -19.67 2.22 3.63
N PRO A 254 -20.38 3.12 2.90
CA PRO A 254 -21.83 3.28 3.01
C PRO A 254 -22.59 2.18 2.23
N LEU A 255 -22.54 0.97 2.75
CA LEU A 255 -23.14 -0.22 2.14
C LEU A 255 -24.36 -0.68 2.93
N THR A 256 -25.32 -1.28 2.23
CA THR A 256 -26.34 -2.15 2.85
C THR A 256 -25.69 -3.47 3.28
N ASP A 257 -26.38 -4.25 4.12
CA ASP A 257 -25.87 -5.56 4.56
C ASP A 257 -25.67 -6.52 3.37
N ASP A 258 -26.59 -6.54 2.38
CA ASP A 258 -26.46 -7.32 1.14
C ASP A 258 -25.25 -6.89 0.29
N GLU A 259 -25.05 -5.60 0.12
CA GLU A 259 -23.89 -5.09 -0.62
C GLU A 259 -22.57 -5.44 0.08
N HIS A 260 -22.55 -5.32 1.41
CA HIS A 260 -21.39 -5.70 2.22
C HIS A 260 -21.08 -7.19 2.07
N GLU A 261 -22.08 -8.07 2.19
CA GLU A 261 -21.94 -9.52 2.03
C GLU A 261 -21.41 -9.88 0.65
N ARG A 262 -21.99 -9.32 -0.42
CA ARG A 262 -21.55 -9.60 -1.79
C ARG A 262 -20.12 -9.12 -2.08
N ILE A 263 -19.70 -7.97 -1.55
CA ILE A 263 -18.29 -7.51 -1.68
C ILE A 263 -17.38 -8.45 -0.89
N ALA A 264 -17.78 -8.84 0.32
CA ALA A 264 -17.00 -9.77 1.14
C ALA A 264 -16.81 -11.12 0.45
N ASP A 265 -17.88 -11.71 -0.09
CA ASP A 265 -17.85 -13.00 -0.78
C ASP A 265 -16.91 -12.97 -2.01
N VAL A 266 -17.06 -11.95 -2.86
CA VAL A 266 -16.20 -11.79 -4.04
C VAL A 266 -14.75 -11.55 -3.63
N SER A 267 -14.51 -10.77 -2.57
CA SER A 267 -13.15 -10.52 -2.08
C SER A 267 -12.50 -11.77 -1.51
N LEU A 268 -13.25 -12.56 -0.73
CA LEU A 268 -12.74 -13.81 -0.15
C LEU A 268 -12.53 -14.89 -1.23
N SER A 269 -13.33 -14.92 -2.29
CA SER A 269 -13.14 -15.87 -3.40
C SER A 269 -11.82 -15.66 -4.16
N CYS A 270 -11.24 -14.46 -4.10
CA CYS A 270 -9.92 -14.18 -4.68
C CYS A 270 -8.79 -14.96 -3.97
N LEU A 271 -8.94 -15.24 -2.68
CA LEU A 271 -7.86 -15.84 -1.89
C LEU A 271 -7.48 -17.23 -2.39
N PRO A 272 -8.39 -18.22 -2.48
CA PRO A 272 -8.04 -19.52 -3.02
C PRO A 272 -7.63 -19.46 -4.50
N ALA A 273 -8.24 -18.59 -5.31
CA ALA A 273 -7.89 -18.42 -6.73
C ALA A 273 -6.41 -18.04 -6.92
N LEU A 274 -5.87 -17.21 -6.07
CA LEU A 274 -4.48 -16.74 -6.13
C LEU A 274 -3.54 -17.49 -5.18
N GLY A 275 -4.05 -18.42 -4.37
CA GLY A 275 -3.30 -19.15 -3.35
C GLY A 275 -2.86 -18.27 -2.17
N LEU A 276 -3.69 -17.26 -1.85
CA LEU A 276 -3.51 -16.36 -0.70
C LEU A 276 -4.21 -16.90 0.54
N GLY A 277 -4.18 -16.15 1.63
CA GLY A 277 -4.79 -16.52 2.94
C GLY A 277 -3.79 -16.50 4.09
N TRP A 278 -2.52 -16.21 3.81
CA TRP A 278 -1.54 -15.87 4.83
C TRP A 278 -1.32 -14.35 4.82
N GLY A 279 -1.56 -13.71 5.95
CA GLY A 279 -1.30 -12.28 6.12
C GLY A 279 -2.34 -11.35 5.46
N PRO A 280 -1.96 -10.09 5.27
CA PRO A 280 -2.86 -9.08 4.75
C PRO A 280 -3.07 -9.22 3.25
N THR A 281 -4.30 -8.97 2.82
CA THR A 281 -4.68 -8.83 1.41
C THR A 281 -5.62 -7.65 1.28
N ASN A 282 -5.40 -6.81 0.28
CA ASN A 282 -6.30 -5.73 -0.10
C ASN A 282 -6.90 -6.03 -1.46
N VAL A 283 -8.23 -6.08 -1.55
CA VAL A 283 -8.96 -6.31 -2.80
C VAL A 283 -9.68 -5.03 -3.19
N ASP A 284 -9.33 -4.50 -4.35
CA ASP A 284 -9.96 -3.32 -4.94
C ASP A 284 -11.07 -3.73 -5.90
N LEU A 285 -12.27 -3.18 -5.72
CA LEU A 285 -13.47 -3.52 -6.48
C LEU A 285 -14.21 -2.29 -6.97
N ARG A 286 -15.01 -2.47 -8.03
CA ARG A 286 -16.07 -1.52 -8.41
C ARG A 286 -17.41 -2.21 -8.38
N TRP A 287 -18.42 -1.49 -7.88
CA TRP A 287 -19.80 -1.98 -7.91
C TRP A 287 -20.46 -1.57 -9.22
N THR A 288 -20.56 -2.51 -10.15
CA THR A 288 -21.21 -2.29 -11.45
C THR A 288 -22.72 -2.57 -11.38
N LYS A 289 -23.42 -2.39 -12.47
CA LYS A 289 -24.84 -2.78 -12.60
C LYS A 289 -25.07 -4.29 -12.38
N LEU A 290 -24.03 -5.11 -12.57
CA LEU A 290 -24.09 -6.57 -12.38
C LEU A 290 -23.62 -6.98 -10.97
N GLY A 291 -23.13 -6.06 -10.17
CA GLY A 291 -22.58 -6.29 -8.83
C GLY A 291 -21.09 -5.97 -8.73
N PRO A 292 -20.42 -6.45 -7.68
CA PRO A 292 -19.00 -6.18 -7.45
C PRO A 292 -18.12 -6.90 -8.47
N VAL A 293 -17.12 -6.18 -8.98
CA VAL A 293 -16.15 -6.64 -9.97
C VAL A 293 -14.74 -6.30 -9.46
N VAL A 294 -13.85 -7.29 -9.43
CA VAL A 294 -12.48 -7.14 -8.90
C VAL A 294 -11.60 -6.38 -9.88
N ILE A 295 -10.97 -5.31 -9.40
CA ILE A 295 -10.05 -4.47 -10.16
C ILE A 295 -8.60 -4.87 -9.91
N GLU A 296 -8.25 -5.24 -8.66
CA GLU A 296 -6.90 -5.64 -8.30
C GLU A 296 -6.89 -6.37 -6.95
N VAL A 297 -5.97 -7.33 -6.80
CA VAL A 297 -5.71 -8.01 -5.53
C VAL A 297 -4.26 -7.75 -5.14
N ASN A 298 -4.06 -7.12 -3.99
CA ASN A 298 -2.76 -6.77 -3.47
C ASN A 298 -2.47 -7.61 -2.21
N PRO A 299 -1.50 -8.55 -2.22
CA PRO A 299 -1.24 -9.46 -1.10
C PRO A 299 -0.42 -8.79 0.01
N ARG A 300 -0.84 -7.63 0.47
CA ARG A 300 -0.18 -6.78 1.47
C ARG A 300 -1.16 -5.83 2.13
N VAL A 301 -0.71 -5.17 3.19
CA VAL A 301 -1.43 -4.04 3.78
C VAL A 301 -1.57 -2.92 2.72
N ALA A 302 -2.76 -2.36 2.60
CA ALA A 302 -2.99 -1.22 1.72
C ALA A 302 -2.08 -0.04 2.08
N GLY A 303 -1.64 0.69 1.08
CA GLY A 303 -0.87 1.91 1.27
C GLY A 303 -1.73 3.12 1.65
N GLY A 304 -1.12 4.30 1.64
CA GLY A 304 -1.81 5.56 1.85
C GLY A 304 -2.42 5.71 3.24
N THR A 305 -3.69 6.08 3.29
CA THR A 305 -4.42 6.38 4.52
C THR A 305 -5.20 5.19 5.09
N SER A 306 -5.41 4.12 4.30
CA SER A 306 -6.32 3.01 4.66
C SER A 306 -6.01 2.32 5.98
N PRO A 307 -4.74 1.99 6.36
CA PRO A 307 -4.47 1.36 7.66
C PRO A 307 -4.88 2.24 8.84
N ARG A 308 -4.66 3.56 8.72
CA ARG A 308 -5.05 4.53 9.76
C ARG A 308 -6.56 4.74 9.80
N LEU A 309 -7.19 4.71 8.64
CA LEU A 309 -8.64 4.83 8.51
C LEU A 309 -9.34 3.66 9.20
N ILE A 310 -8.86 2.43 8.96
CA ILE A 310 -9.37 1.22 9.64
C ILE A 310 -9.12 1.30 11.14
N GLN A 311 -7.93 1.69 11.56
CA GLN A 311 -7.62 1.86 12.98
C GLN A 311 -8.55 2.89 13.64
N ALA A 312 -8.81 4.02 12.98
CA ALA A 312 -9.72 5.04 13.48
C ALA A 312 -11.18 4.59 13.49
N ALA A 313 -11.61 3.75 12.53
CA ALA A 313 -12.98 3.27 12.42
C ALA A 313 -13.30 2.11 13.36
N CYS A 314 -12.41 1.15 13.54
CA CYS A 314 -12.70 -0.07 14.30
C CYS A 314 -11.65 -0.41 15.38
N GLY A 315 -10.59 0.36 15.53
CA GLY A 315 -9.57 0.17 16.56
C GLY A 315 -8.60 -0.99 16.29
N VAL A 316 -8.59 -1.56 15.09
CA VAL A 316 -7.66 -2.62 14.68
C VAL A 316 -6.42 -1.99 14.04
N ASP A 317 -5.25 -2.16 14.67
CA ASP A 317 -3.97 -1.74 14.11
C ASP A 317 -3.40 -2.84 13.20
N LEU A 318 -3.83 -2.86 11.93
CA LEU A 318 -3.43 -3.87 10.95
C LEU A 318 -1.92 -4.03 10.80
N ILE A 319 -1.17 -2.96 10.97
CA ILE A 319 0.29 -2.99 10.86
C ILE A 319 0.91 -3.72 12.05
N THR A 320 0.45 -3.42 13.26
CA THR A 320 0.91 -4.13 14.46
C THR A 320 0.54 -5.61 14.39
N GLU A 321 -0.67 -5.95 13.96
CA GLU A 321 -1.12 -7.34 13.86
C GLU A 321 -0.38 -8.09 12.71
N HIS A 322 -0.07 -7.41 11.62
CA HIS A 322 0.78 -7.99 10.57
C HIS A 322 2.21 -8.29 11.09
N ILE A 323 2.81 -7.37 11.84
CA ILE A 323 4.15 -7.63 12.42
C ILE A 323 4.09 -8.82 13.40
N ARG A 324 3.04 -8.93 14.22
CA ARG A 324 2.85 -10.10 15.11
C ARG A 324 2.83 -11.41 14.32
N LEU A 325 2.06 -11.43 13.22
CA LEU A 325 2.02 -12.59 12.32
C LEU A 325 3.40 -12.91 11.74
N VAL A 326 4.12 -11.90 11.25
CA VAL A 326 5.46 -12.02 10.64
C VAL A 326 6.48 -12.59 11.61
N VAL A 327 6.37 -12.28 12.90
CA VAL A 327 7.30 -12.80 13.94
C VAL A 327 6.76 -14.05 14.64
N GLY A 328 5.69 -14.67 14.13
CA GLY A 328 5.10 -15.90 14.67
C GLY A 328 4.42 -15.71 16.03
N SER A 329 3.96 -14.51 16.35
CA SER A 329 3.23 -14.21 17.58
C SER A 329 1.73 -14.26 17.35
N GLU A 330 0.95 -14.42 18.42
CA GLU A 330 -0.51 -14.29 18.36
C GLU A 330 -0.92 -12.87 17.92
N TRP A 331 -1.93 -12.78 17.08
CA TRP A 331 -2.49 -11.55 16.55
C TRP A 331 -4.00 -11.48 16.82
N ASP A 332 -4.56 -10.25 16.88
CA ASP A 332 -5.92 -9.98 17.33
C ASP A 332 -6.62 -8.93 16.45
N LEU A 333 -7.66 -9.35 15.75
CA LEU A 333 -8.46 -8.50 14.87
C LEU A 333 -9.78 -8.05 15.49
N ARG A 334 -9.99 -8.27 16.79
CA ARG A 334 -11.23 -7.86 17.46
C ARG A 334 -11.39 -6.35 17.37
N ARG A 335 -12.54 -5.93 16.84
CA ARG A 335 -12.91 -4.52 16.79
C ARG A 335 -13.08 -4.00 18.22
N ARG A 336 -12.43 -2.87 18.52
CA ARG A 336 -12.44 -2.26 19.86
C ARG A 336 -13.49 -1.18 20.01
N HIS A 337 -13.98 -0.65 18.91
CA HIS A 337 -15.05 0.33 18.81
C HIS A 337 -15.66 0.33 17.41
N LEU A 338 -16.78 1.04 17.23
CA LEU A 338 -17.43 1.26 15.95
C LEU A 338 -17.58 2.77 15.76
N HIS A 339 -16.66 3.36 15.02
CA HIS A 339 -16.69 4.76 14.62
C HIS A 339 -16.77 4.86 13.09
N PHE A 340 -17.00 6.06 12.61
CA PHE A 340 -16.83 6.43 11.21
C PHE A 340 -15.54 7.22 11.08
N ALA A 341 -14.74 6.87 10.10
CA ALA A 341 -13.52 7.58 9.76
C ALA A 341 -13.57 7.99 8.29
N ALA A 342 -13.07 9.15 7.97
CA ALA A 342 -12.97 9.64 6.60
C ALA A 342 -11.64 10.34 6.39
N ALA A 343 -11.08 10.21 5.19
CA ALA A 343 -9.84 10.87 4.79
C ALA A 343 -10.04 11.70 3.53
N HIS A 344 -9.38 12.85 3.46
CA HIS A 344 -9.25 13.66 2.27
C HIS A 344 -7.78 13.76 1.88
N CYS A 345 -7.47 13.41 0.62
CA CYS A 345 -6.15 13.59 0.03
C CYS A 345 -6.04 15.02 -0.52
N LEU A 346 -5.04 15.74 -0.08
CA LEU A 346 -4.69 17.04 -0.64
C LEU A 346 -3.85 16.79 -1.89
N ASN A 347 -4.40 17.06 -3.07
CA ASN A 347 -3.75 16.81 -4.35
C ASN A 347 -3.36 18.15 -4.99
N ALA A 348 -2.17 18.21 -5.59
CA ALA A 348 -1.71 19.39 -6.31
C ALA A 348 -2.65 19.69 -7.50
N ASP A 349 -3.09 20.93 -7.61
CA ASP A 349 -4.03 21.37 -8.65
C ASP A 349 -3.36 21.74 -9.98
N ARG A 350 -2.02 21.96 -9.96
CA ARG A 350 -1.22 22.35 -11.15
C ARG A 350 0.25 21.99 -11.01
N ASP A 351 0.95 22.05 -12.14
CA ASP A 351 2.41 21.97 -12.19
C ASP A 351 3.03 23.30 -11.79
N GLY A 352 4.18 23.25 -11.09
CA GLY A 352 4.85 24.47 -10.65
C GLY A 352 5.75 24.26 -9.44
N ILE A 353 6.02 25.35 -8.74
CA ILE A 353 6.76 25.38 -7.48
C ILE A 353 5.78 25.70 -6.36
N LEU A 354 5.77 24.89 -5.31
CA LEU A 354 4.98 25.17 -4.11
C LEU A 354 5.56 26.40 -3.40
N ASP A 355 4.84 27.51 -3.37
CA ASP A 355 5.28 28.73 -2.69
C ASP A 355 5.13 28.59 -1.18
N TRP A 356 3.92 28.22 -0.76
CA TRP A 356 3.57 28.01 0.64
C TRP A 356 2.41 27.01 0.77
N ILE A 357 2.29 26.42 1.95
CA ILE A 357 1.14 25.63 2.43
C ILE A 357 0.95 25.99 3.90
N ASP A 358 -0.29 26.24 4.33
CA ASP A 358 -0.64 26.73 5.67
C ASP A 358 -1.98 26.14 6.14
N GLY A 359 -2.23 26.23 7.45
CA GLY A 359 -3.47 25.85 8.09
C GLY A 359 -3.48 24.43 8.67
N ASP A 360 -2.47 23.62 8.40
CA ASP A 360 -2.33 22.24 8.88
C ASP A 360 -2.42 22.13 10.41
N SER A 361 -1.72 23.00 11.13
CA SER A 361 -1.75 23.05 12.61
C SER A 361 -3.13 23.43 13.14
N ARG A 362 -3.83 24.35 12.48
CA ARG A 362 -5.22 24.75 12.84
C ARG A 362 -6.20 23.62 12.57
N ALA A 363 -6.05 22.95 11.42
CA ALA A 363 -6.85 21.79 11.07
C ALA A 363 -6.63 20.63 12.06
N ALA A 364 -5.37 20.35 12.42
CA ALA A 364 -5.02 19.30 13.39
C ALA A 364 -5.58 19.55 14.79
N ALA A 365 -5.78 20.82 15.17
CA ALA A 365 -6.34 21.20 16.46
C ALA A 365 -7.87 21.05 16.56
N LEU A 366 -8.57 20.77 15.46
CA LEU A 366 -10.02 20.60 15.48
C LEU A 366 -10.42 19.29 16.18
N PRO A 367 -11.39 19.31 17.11
CA PRO A 367 -11.90 18.11 17.74
C PRO A 367 -12.47 17.11 16.71
N GLY A 368 -11.98 15.88 16.77
CA GLY A 368 -12.36 14.81 15.84
C GLY A 368 -11.46 14.68 14.61
N VAL A 369 -10.48 15.57 14.43
CA VAL A 369 -9.39 15.34 13.48
C VAL A 369 -8.39 14.37 14.10
N ALA A 370 -8.17 13.24 13.44
CA ALA A 370 -7.25 12.19 13.89
C ALA A 370 -5.83 12.42 13.39
N GLU A 371 -5.68 12.98 12.19
CA GLU A 371 -4.37 13.26 11.59
C GLU A 371 -4.48 14.34 10.52
N VAL A 372 -3.45 15.19 10.47
CA VAL A 372 -3.11 16.03 9.32
C VAL A 372 -1.64 15.77 9.01
N LYS A 373 -1.34 15.44 7.77
CA LYS A 373 0.03 15.17 7.33
C LYS A 373 0.30 15.85 5.99
N LEU A 374 1.36 16.64 5.94
CA LEU A 374 1.92 17.19 4.71
C LEU A 374 3.11 16.34 4.27
N TYR A 375 3.24 16.11 2.96
CA TYR A 375 4.30 15.28 2.37
C TYR A 375 5.41 16.10 1.74
N ILE A 376 5.16 17.38 1.47
CA ILE A 376 6.07 18.26 0.76
C ILE A 376 6.26 19.57 1.54
N GLN A 377 7.34 20.26 1.24
CA GLN A 377 7.70 21.54 1.85
C GLN A 377 7.63 22.67 0.81
N PRO A 378 7.49 23.94 1.23
CA PRO A 378 7.65 25.09 0.34
C PRO A 378 8.94 24.99 -0.50
N LYS A 379 8.90 25.49 -1.74
CA LYS A 379 9.92 25.38 -2.79
C LYS A 379 10.08 24.00 -3.45
N THR A 380 9.23 23.02 -3.09
CA THR A 380 9.20 21.74 -3.81
C THR A 380 8.67 21.95 -5.24
N ARG A 381 9.41 21.38 -6.20
CA ARG A 381 8.97 21.30 -7.61
C ARG A 381 7.90 20.22 -7.75
N ILE A 382 6.74 20.59 -8.28
CA ILE A 382 5.61 19.68 -8.51
C ILE A 382 5.44 19.50 -10.02
N VAL A 383 5.45 18.27 -10.47
CA VAL A 383 5.07 17.85 -11.82
C VAL A 383 4.08 16.72 -11.67
N ARG A 384 2.81 17.01 -11.94
CA ARG A 384 1.74 16.04 -11.79
C ARG A 384 1.90 14.85 -12.74
N LYS A 385 1.61 13.68 -12.24
CA LYS A 385 1.74 12.41 -12.94
C LYS A 385 0.41 11.71 -13.19
N GLY A 386 -0.68 12.24 -12.61
CA GLY A 386 -1.99 11.60 -12.65
C GLY A 386 -2.08 10.35 -11.75
N ASP A 387 -1.28 10.30 -10.68
CA ASP A 387 -1.23 9.17 -9.75
C ASP A 387 -0.96 9.60 -8.29
N TYR A 388 -0.64 8.66 -7.41
CA TYR A 388 -0.41 8.91 -5.98
C TYR A 388 0.66 9.97 -5.68
N ARG A 389 1.57 10.26 -6.62
CA ARG A 389 2.65 11.25 -6.47
C ARG A 389 2.15 12.70 -6.52
N ASP A 390 0.92 12.91 -7.00
CA ASP A 390 0.29 14.24 -7.03
C ASP A 390 -0.20 14.68 -5.65
N ARG A 391 -0.19 13.77 -4.68
CA ARG A 391 -0.63 14.03 -3.32
C ARG A 391 0.39 14.82 -2.53
N ILE A 392 -0.01 15.98 -2.03
CA ILE A 392 0.80 16.88 -1.20
C ILE A 392 0.55 16.71 0.30
N GLY A 393 -0.52 16.02 0.67
CA GLY A 393 -0.86 15.74 2.06
C GLY A 393 -2.17 14.98 2.22
N HIS A 394 -2.62 14.82 3.46
CA HIS A 394 -3.95 14.31 3.78
C HIS A 394 -4.46 14.78 5.12
N VAL A 395 -5.77 14.69 5.30
CA VAL A 395 -6.48 14.89 6.57
C VAL A 395 -7.31 13.65 6.86
N ILE A 396 -7.32 13.18 8.12
CA ILE A 396 -8.20 12.10 8.60
C ILE A 396 -9.05 12.64 9.75
N ALA A 397 -10.35 12.41 9.67
CA ALA A 397 -11.30 12.73 10.74
C ALA A 397 -12.06 11.48 11.19
N THR A 398 -12.49 11.45 12.45
CA THR A 398 -13.27 10.36 13.03
C THR A 398 -14.30 10.85 14.04
N SER A 399 -15.43 10.17 14.09
CA SER A 399 -16.46 10.38 15.11
C SER A 399 -17.42 9.16 15.18
N THR A 400 -18.39 9.21 16.08
CA THR A 400 -19.44 8.17 16.21
C THR A 400 -20.57 8.33 15.17
N SER A 401 -20.54 9.34 14.29
CA SER A 401 -21.56 9.61 13.27
C SER A 401 -20.88 9.91 11.93
N ARG A 402 -21.40 9.33 10.86
CA ARG A 402 -20.91 9.55 9.48
C ARG A 402 -20.98 11.03 9.10
N ASP A 403 -22.14 11.65 9.30
CA ASP A 403 -22.35 13.05 8.91
C ASP A 403 -21.46 14.00 9.72
N ARG A 404 -21.29 13.73 11.01
CA ARG A 404 -20.37 14.49 11.85
C ARG A 404 -18.92 14.33 11.40
N THR A 405 -18.52 13.10 11.04
CA THR A 405 -17.16 12.84 10.51
C THR A 405 -16.92 13.62 9.21
N ALA A 406 -17.87 13.59 8.28
CA ALA A 406 -17.81 14.37 7.04
C ALA A 406 -17.72 15.87 7.30
N ALA A 407 -18.54 16.41 8.21
CA ALA A 407 -18.50 17.83 8.58
C ALA A 407 -17.16 18.25 9.24
N ILE A 408 -16.60 17.41 10.11
CA ILE A 408 -15.28 17.67 10.72
C ILE A 408 -14.19 17.67 9.65
N LEU A 409 -14.21 16.66 8.77
CA LEU A 409 -13.24 16.54 7.68
C LEU A 409 -13.29 17.76 6.76
N GLN A 410 -14.49 18.18 6.33
CA GLN A 410 -14.65 19.34 5.46
C GLN A 410 -14.11 20.62 6.11
N ARG A 411 -14.46 20.87 7.38
CA ARG A 411 -13.93 22.03 8.12
C ARG A 411 -12.41 22.00 8.25
N ALA A 412 -11.81 20.83 8.44
CA ALA A 412 -10.36 20.71 8.54
C ALA A 412 -9.70 20.99 7.18
N VAL A 413 -10.27 20.46 6.09
CA VAL A 413 -9.78 20.69 4.72
C VAL A 413 -9.88 22.17 4.34
N ASP A 414 -10.99 22.85 4.68
CA ASP A 414 -11.21 24.28 4.39
C ASP A 414 -10.20 25.21 5.09
N LEU A 415 -9.54 24.75 6.15
CA LEU A 415 -8.47 25.49 6.83
C LEU A 415 -7.12 25.40 6.13
N ILE A 416 -6.91 24.40 5.27
CA ILE A 416 -5.63 24.13 4.64
C ILE A 416 -5.63 24.76 3.25
N ASN A 417 -4.69 25.67 3.03
CA ASN A 417 -4.53 26.37 1.76
C ASN A 417 -3.09 26.28 1.29
N TRP A 418 -2.88 26.38 -0.02
CA TRP A 418 -1.56 26.40 -0.63
C TRP A 418 -1.53 27.25 -1.88
N SER A 419 -0.34 27.67 -2.31
CA SER A 419 -0.08 28.36 -3.56
C SER A 419 1.00 27.62 -4.34
N ILE A 420 0.76 27.43 -5.63
CA ILE A 420 1.71 26.86 -6.58
C ILE A 420 1.91 27.86 -7.72
N THR A 421 3.14 28.41 -7.86
CA THR A 421 3.52 29.23 -9.00
C THR A 421 3.81 28.33 -10.20
N PRO A 422 3.06 28.46 -11.32
CA PRO A 422 3.30 27.68 -12.52
C PRO A 422 4.74 27.85 -13.04
N PHE A 423 5.28 26.83 -13.72
CA PHE A 423 6.54 27.01 -14.41
C PHE A 423 6.42 28.06 -15.50
N PRO A 424 7.51 28.83 -15.80
CA PRO A 424 7.52 29.74 -16.94
C PRO A 424 7.17 28.99 -18.22
N THR A 425 6.26 29.53 -19.01
CA THR A 425 5.99 29.02 -20.35
C THR A 425 7.25 29.25 -21.20
N VAL A 426 7.75 28.17 -21.83
CA VAL A 426 8.87 28.28 -22.76
C VAL A 426 8.38 29.09 -23.95
N GLY A 427 8.61 30.42 -23.96
CA GLY A 427 8.16 31.30 -25.04
C GLY A 427 7.97 32.78 -24.68
N GLU A 428 8.30 33.21 -23.44
CA GLU A 428 8.38 34.66 -23.11
C GLU A 428 9.81 35.06 -22.77
#